data_8f70933b3004a1a2f998b2d1ff7bc617
#
_entry.id   8f70933b3004a1a2f998b2d1ff7bc617
#
_cell.length_a   1.000
_cell.length_b   1.000
_cell.length_c   1.000
_cell.angle_alpha   90.00
_cell.angle_beta   90.00
_cell.angle_gamma   90.00
#
_symmetry.space_group_name_H-M   'P 1'
#
loop_
_entity.id
_entity.type
_entity.pdbx_description
1 polymer ?
#
loop_
_entity_poly.entity_id
_entity_poly.type
_entity_poly.pdbx_seq_one_letter_code
_entity_poly.pdbx_strand_id
1 'polypeptide(L)'
;MRKVCVAILSAAICLAVSGAPAWASEQPATLSAGYLHARTNAPGSDNLNGINVKYRYEFTDTLGLITSFSYANAEDEQKTHYSHTRWHEDSVRNRWFSVMAGPSVRVNEWFSAYAMAGMAYSRVSTFSGDYLRVTDNKGKTHDVLTGSDDDRHSNTSLAWGASVQFNPTESVAIDIAYEGSGSGDWRTDGFIVGVGYKF
;
A
#
# COMPACT_ATOMS: atom_id res chain seq x y z
N MET A 1 -0.52 11.46 -12.02
CA MET A 1 -0.32 10.63 -10.82
C MET A 1 1.08 10.01 -10.70
N ARG A 2 1.76 9.58 -11.77
CA ARG A 2 3.16 9.10 -11.71
C ARG A 2 4.16 10.08 -11.08
N LYS A 3 3.99 11.38 -11.29
CA LYS A 3 4.91 12.42 -10.75
C LYS A 3 4.76 12.63 -9.24
N VAL A 4 3.59 12.37 -8.67
CA VAL A 4 3.33 12.54 -7.22
C VAL A 4 3.96 11.40 -6.42
N CYS A 5 3.89 10.16 -6.92
CA CYS A 5 4.52 9.00 -6.25
C CYS A 5 6.05 9.13 -6.20
N VAL A 6 6.67 9.63 -7.28
CA VAL A 6 8.13 9.87 -7.31
C VAL A 6 8.52 10.97 -6.33
N ALA A 7 7.72 12.04 -6.20
CA ALA A 7 7.98 13.13 -5.27
C ALA A 7 7.86 12.69 -3.79
N ILE A 8 6.89 11.84 -3.47
CA ILE A 8 6.71 11.30 -2.12
C ILE A 8 7.86 10.34 -1.76
N LEU A 9 8.28 9.49 -2.69
CA LEU A 9 9.43 8.60 -2.49
C LEU A 9 10.73 9.38 -2.29
N SER A 10 10.94 10.43 -3.09
CA SER A 10 12.12 11.31 -2.98
C SER A 10 12.11 12.09 -1.66
N ALA A 11 10.96 12.58 -1.21
CA ALA A 11 10.83 13.30 0.06
C ALA A 11 11.06 12.37 1.27
N ALA A 12 10.59 11.13 1.22
CA ALA A 12 10.82 10.16 2.29
C ALA A 12 12.30 9.80 2.42
N ILE A 13 13.01 9.64 1.29
CA ILE A 13 14.45 9.36 1.27
C ILE A 13 15.24 10.58 1.76
N CYS A 14 14.87 11.81 1.36
CA CYS A 14 15.53 13.03 1.81
C CYS A 14 15.31 13.30 3.31
N LEU A 15 14.15 13.01 3.86
CA LEU A 15 13.87 13.13 5.29
C LEU A 15 14.68 12.12 6.12
N ALA A 16 14.87 10.91 5.59
CA ALA A 16 15.69 9.90 6.25
C ALA A 16 17.18 10.28 6.31
N VAL A 17 17.68 10.97 5.30
CA VAL A 17 19.09 11.39 5.22
C VAL A 17 19.37 12.69 5.99
N SER A 18 18.41 13.62 6.03
CA SER A 18 18.58 14.91 6.69
C SER A 18 18.23 14.91 8.18
N GLY A 19 17.55 13.88 8.66
CA GLY A 19 17.14 13.74 10.07
C GLY A 19 18.01 12.82 10.90
N ALA A 20 19.14 12.32 10.39
CA ALA A 20 20.09 11.58 11.20
C ALA A 20 20.72 12.55 12.23
N PRO A 21 20.33 12.49 13.52
CA PRO A 21 21.05 13.25 14.52
C PRO A 21 22.49 12.76 14.51
N ALA A 22 23.43 13.69 14.60
CA ALA A 22 24.88 13.43 14.68
C ALA A 22 25.29 12.67 15.97
N TRP A 23 24.40 11.89 16.49
CA TRP A 23 24.61 10.92 17.56
C TRP A 23 24.74 9.56 16.86
N ALA A 24 25.87 9.36 16.19
CA ALA A 24 26.34 8.05 15.78
C ALA A 24 26.57 7.23 17.06
N SER A 25 25.48 6.81 17.67
CA SER A 25 25.51 5.79 18.69
C SER A 25 25.58 4.44 17.96
N GLU A 26 26.26 3.52 18.53
CA GLU A 26 26.58 2.16 18.09
C GLU A 26 25.35 1.27 17.74
N GLN A 27 24.16 1.85 17.55
CA GLN A 27 22.91 1.13 17.34
C GLN A 27 22.42 1.32 15.90
N PRO A 28 22.60 0.31 15.03
CA PRO A 28 22.24 0.43 13.63
C PRO A 28 20.72 0.47 13.42
N ALA A 29 20.29 1.42 12.63
CA ALA A 29 18.93 1.52 12.14
C ALA A 29 18.89 1.19 10.64
N THR A 30 17.78 0.62 10.19
CA THR A 30 17.54 0.31 8.78
C THR A 30 16.21 0.91 8.34
N LEU A 31 16.25 1.69 7.27
CA LEU A 31 15.06 2.18 6.58
C LEU A 31 14.94 1.45 5.25
N SER A 32 13.78 0.84 4.98
CA SER A 32 13.51 0.14 3.73
C SER A 32 12.21 0.62 3.08
N ALA A 33 12.20 0.60 1.76
CA ALA A 33 11.03 0.84 0.95
C ALA A 33 10.83 -0.31 -0.03
N GLY A 34 9.58 -0.72 -0.22
CA GLY A 34 9.24 -1.88 -1.04
C GLY A 34 7.97 -1.71 -1.85
N TYR A 35 7.82 -2.58 -2.81
CA TYR A 35 6.61 -2.75 -3.60
C TYR A 35 5.74 -3.82 -2.94
N LEU A 36 4.47 -3.47 -2.72
CA LEU A 36 3.44 -4.35 -2.20
C LEU A 36 2.52 -4.81 -3.33
N HIS A 37 2.37 -6.11 -3.46
CA HIS A 37 1.32 -6.74 -4.27
C HIS A 37 0.43 -7.57 -3.38
N ALA A 38 -0.83 -7.19 -3.26
CA ALA A 38 -1.79 -7.84 -2.38
C ALA A 38 -3.05 -8.28 -3.14
N ARG A 39 -3.73 -9.28 -2.60
CA ARG A 39 -5.04 -9.77 -3.04
C ARG A 39 -6.04 -9.54 -1.94
N THR A 40 -7.24 -9.16 -2.31
CA THR A 40 -8.35 -8.96 -1.38
C THR A 40 -9.59 -9.72 -1.84
N ASN A 41 -10.38 -10.18 -0.85
CA ASN A 41 -11.69 -10.75 -1.10
C ASN A 41 -12.80 -9.67 -1.10
N ALA A 42 -12.43 -8.39 -0.91
CA ALA A 42 -13.41 -7.31 -0.94
C ALA A 42 -14.09 -7.21 -2.32
N PRO A 43 -15.39 -6.95 -2.36
CA PRO A 43 -16.16 -6.90 -3.60
C PRO A 43 -15.59 -5.92 -4.62
N GLY A 44 -15.45 -6.36 -5.86
CA GLY A 44 -15.08 -5.53 -7.01
C GLY A 44 -13.57 -5.30 -7.23
N SER A 45 -12.70 -5.97 -6.48
CA SER A 45 -11.26 -5.80 -6.69
C SER A 45 -10.47 -6.99 -6.16
N ASP A 46 -9.77 -7.70 -7.04
CA ASP A 46 -8.98 -8.87 -6.67
C ASP A 46 -7.53 -8.54 -6.30
N ASN A 47 -6.95 -7.53 -6.94
CA ASN A 47 -5.54 -7.20 -6.79
C ASN A 47 -5.33 -5.74 -6.39
N LEU A 48 -4.51 -5.53 -5.38
CA LEU A 48 -4.05 -4.22 -4.94
C LEU A 48 -2.55 -4.11 -5.16
N ASN A 49 -2.13 -2.94 -5.60
CA ASN A 49 -0.72 -2.63 -5.74
C ASN A 49 -0.38 -1.40 -4.92
N GLY A 50 0.78 -1.40 -4.32
CA GLY A 50 1.13 -0.34 -3.41
C GLY A 50 2.59 -0.27 -3.02
N ILE A 51 2.80 0.48 -1.98
CA ILE A 51 4.12 0.73 -1.40
C ILE A 51 4.13 0.33 0.07
N ASN A 52 5.29 -0.09 0.52
CA ASN A 52 5.58 -0.36 1.92
C ASN A 52 6.82 0.40 2.35
N VAL A 53 6.82 0.91 3.55
CA VAL A 53 7.98 1.52 4.20
C VAL A 53 8.16 0.88 5.55
N LYS A 54 9.37 0.44 5.86
CA LYS A 54 9.72 -0.16 7.15
C LYS A 54 10.90 0.57 7.77
N TYR A 55 10.84 0.70 9.08
CA TYR A 55 11.92 1.20 9.90
C TYR A 55 12.24 0.16 10.96
N ARG A 56 13.49 -0.30 11.01
CA ARG A 56 14.01 -1.22 11.99
C ARG A 56 15.07 -0.54 12.83
N TYR A 57 14.94 -0.68 14.14
CA TYR A 57 15.90 -0.20 15.13
C TYR A 57 16.40 -1.38 15.97
N GLU A 58 17.72 -1.53 16.08
CA GLU A 58 18.36 -2.61 16.82
C GLU A 58 18.80 -2.09 18.19
N PHE A 59 18.25 -2.69 19.26
CA PHE A 59 18.60 -2.35 20.65
C PHE A 59 19.87 -3.06 21.09
N THR A 60 20.10 -4.26 20.54
CA THR A 60 21.26 -5.11 20.79
C THR A 60 21.70 -5.72 19.46
N ASP A 61 22.84 -6.40 19.46
CA ASP A 61 23.36 -7.11 18.27
C ASP A 61 22.38 -8.17 17.74
N THR A 62 21.44 -8.61 18.54
CA THR A 62 20.50 -9.69 18.19
C THR A 62 19.06 -9.24 18.12
N LEU A 63 18.65 -8.30 18.97
CA LEU A 63 17.24 -7.91 19.13
C LEU A 63 16.98 -6.47 18.70
N GLY A 64 15.87 -6.26 18.02
CA GLY A 64 15.41 -4.94 17.61
C GLY A 64 13.89 -4.85 17.55
N LEU A 65 13.42 -3.68 17.19
CA LEU A 65 12.02 -3.37 16.90
C LEU A 65 11.90 -2.99 15.41
N ILE A 66 10.84 -3.46 14.78
CA ILE A 66 10.47 -3.02 13.45
C ILE A 66 9.10 -2.37 13.46
N THR A 67 8.94 -1.33 12.64
CA THR A 67 7.65 -0.73 12.30
C THR A 67 7.44 -0.77 10.80
N SER A 68 6.22 -1.02 10.36
CA SER A 68 5.85 -1.14 8.95
C SER A 68 4.62 -0.30 8.65
N PHE A 69 4.68 0.42 7.53
CA PHE A 69 3.56 1.15 6.94
C PHE A 69 3.35 0.63 5.54
N SER A 70 2.15 0.17 5.23
CA SER A 70 1.76 -0.27 3.90
C SER A 70 0.57 0.54 3.39
N TYR A 71 0.62 0.88 2.12
CA TYR A 71 -0.50 1.50 1.42
C TYR A 71 -0.65 0.85 0.06
N ALA A 72 -1.85 0.37 -0.25
CA ALA A 72 -2.18 -0.21 -1.53
C ALA A 72 -3.54 0.29 -2.04
N ASN A 73 -3.69 0.35 -3.35
CA ASN A 73 -4.94 0.70 -3.99
C ASN A 73 -5.18 -0.15 -5.24
N ALA A 74 -6.45 -0.34 -5.54
CA ALA A 74 -6.93 -0.83 -6.81
C ALA A 74 -8.07 0.05 -7.30
N GLU A 75 -8.15 0.23 -8.59
CA GLU A 75 -9.23 0.95 -9.26
C GLU A 75 -9.63 0.14 -10.48
N ASP A 76 -10.87 -0.26 -10.53
CA ASP A 76 -11.46 -0.96 -11.66
C ASP A 76 -12.61 -0.13 -12.22
N GLU A 77 -12.56 0.15 -13.52
CA GLU A 77 -13.58 0.90 -14.23
C GLU A 77 -14.14 0.01 -15.34
N GLN A 78 -15.46 -0.21 -15.29
CA GLN A 78 -16.18 -0.91 -16.34
C GLN A 78 -17.18 0.02 -17.01
N LYS A 79 -17.09 0.11 -18.34
CA LYS A 79 -18.00 0.92 -19.16
C LYS A 79 -18.83 0.00 -20.05
N THR A 80 -20.13 -0.06 -19.78
CA THR A 80 -21.08 -0.83 -20.58
C THR A 80 -21.85 0.10 -21.49
N HIS A 81 -21.69 -0.05 -22.80
CA HIS A 81 -22.41 0.72 -23.81
C HIS A 81 -23.68 0.01 -24.21
N TYR A 82 -24.81 0.61 -23.91
CA TYR A 82 -26.14 0.10 -24.34
C TYR A 82 -26.52 0.61 -25.74
N SER A 83 -26.00 1.79 -26.12
CA SER A 83 -26.26 2.41 -27.43
C SER A 83 -25.19 3.49 -27.71
N HIS A 84 -25.16 4.05 -28.93
CA HIS A 84 -24.27 5.14 -29.30
C HIS A 84 -24.45 6.42 -28.45
N THR A 85 -25.57 6.54 -27.75
CA THR A 85 -25.95 7.71 -26.96
C THR A 85 -26.12 7.44 -25.49
N ARG A 86 -26.05 6.18 -25.06
CA ARG A 86 -26.30 5.75 -23.67
C ARG A 86 -25.24 4.76 -23.22
N TRP A 87 -24.60 5.04 -22.08
CA TRP A 87 -23.66 4.10 -21.45
C TRP A 87 -23.77 4.19 -19.93
N HIS A 88 -23.40 3.11 -19.29
CA HIS A 88 -23.30 2.96 -17.86
C HIS A 88 -21.83 2.84 -17.48
N GLU A 89 -21.41 3.54 -16.45
CA GLU A 89 -20.05 3.51 -15.91
C GLU A 89 -20.10 3.05 -14.48
N ASP A 90 -19.47 1.92 -14.23
CA ASP A 90 -19.22 1.39 -12.89
C ASP A 90 -17.75 1.58 -12.56
N SER A 91 -17.48 2.18 -11.43
CA SER A 91 -16.12 2.35 -10.90
C SER A 91 -16.06 1.83 -9.47
N VAL A 92 -15.17 0.90 -9.23
CA VAL A 92 -14.87 0.38 -7.89
C VAL A 92 -13.46 0.79 -7.53
N ARG A 93 -13.33 1.49 -6.41
CA ARG A 93 -12.04 1.92 -5.88
C ARG A 93 -11.82 1.30 -4.51
N ASN A 94 -10.80 0.48 -4.39
CA ASN A 94 -10.38 -0.13 -3.14
C ASN A 94 -9.07 0.51 -2.64
N ARG A 95 -9.04 0.87 -1.37
CA ARG A 95 -7.86 1.39 -0.69
C ARG A 95 -7.61 0.60 0.57
N TRP A 96 -6.37 0.21 0.76
CA TRP A 96 -5.93 -0.53 1.91
C TRP A 96 -4.68 0.14 2.52
N PHE A 97 -4.68 0.24 3.83
CA PHE A 97 -3.60 0.84 4.60
C PHE A 97 -3.35 -0.01 5.84
N SER A 98 -2.10 -0.29 6.17
CA SER A 98 -1.74 -0.99 7.42
C SER A 98 -0.62 -0.29 8.17
N VAL A 99 -0.68 -0.42 9.48
CA VAL A 99 0.35 0.00 10.42
C VAL A 99 0.63 -1.16 11.35
N MET A 100 1.87 -1.62 11.37
CA MET A 100 2.30 -2.74 12.19
C MET A 100 3.63 -2.45 12.88
N ALA A 101 3.84 -3.14 14.00
CA ALA A 101 5.11 -3.15 14.71
C ALA A 101 5.37 -4.54 15.32
N GLY A 102 6.62 -4.84 15.59
CA GLY A 102 6.96 -6.11 16.21
C GLY A 102 8.45 -6.31 16.45
N PRO A 103 8.80 -7.40 17.09
CA PRO A 103 10.19 -7.75 17.35
C PRO A 103 10.91 -8.17 16.07
N SER A 104 12.18 -7.81 15.99
CA SER A 104 13.11 -8.29 14.97
C SER A 104 14.27 -9.03 15.65
N VAL A 105 14.71 -10.12 15.04
CA VAL A 105 15.83 -10.93 15.50
C VAL A 105 16.88 -10.99 14.40
N ARG A 106 18.09 -10.60 14.71
CA ARG A 106 19.26 -10.82 13.87
C ARG A 106 19.83 -12.20 14.14
N VAL A 107 19.78 -13.07 13.14
CA VAL A 107 20.30 -14.44 13.23
C VAL A 107 21.81 -14.45 13.01
N ASN A 108 22.27 -13.63 12.03
CA ASN A 108 23.69 -13.43 11.74
C ASN A 108 23.90 -12.07 11.04
N GLU A 109 25.11 -11.75 10.62
CA GLU A 109 25.48 -10.47 10.01
C GLU A 109 24.71 -10.16 8.73
N TRP A 110 24.28 -11.16 7.99
CA TRP A 110 23.63 -11.04 6.69
C TRP A 110 22.15 -11.44 6.69
N PHE A 111 21.60 -11.99 7.80
CA PHE A 111 20.22 -12.47 7.85
C PHE A 111 19.51 -12.06 9.15
N SER A 112 18.33 -11.50 8.98
CA SER A 112 17.41 -11.15 10.08
C SER A 112 15.99 -11.61 9.74
N ALA A 113 15.22 -11.91 10.78
CA ALA A 113 13.81 -12.26 10.66
C ALA A 113 12.98 -11.42 11.62
N TYR A 114 11.73 -11.14 11.28
CA TYR A 114 10.83 -10.41 12.15
C TYR A 114 9.36 -10.79 11.92
N ALA A 115 8.59 -10.62 12.99
CA ALA A 115 7.15 -10.77 12.98
C ALA A 115 6.51 -9.48 13.49
N MET A 116 5.39 -9.09 12.88
CA MET A 116 4.71 -7.84 13.17
C MET A 116 3.23 -8.09 13.37
N ALA A 117 2.61 -7.26 14.20
CA ALA A 117 1.16 -7.19 14.35
C ALA A 117 0.72 -5.73 14.47
N GLY A 118 -0.50 -5.46 14.07
CA GLY A 118 -1.06 -4.12 14.08
C GLY A 118 -2.47 -4.06 13.54
N MET A 119 -2.78 -3.00 12.85
CA MET A 119 -4.12 -2.74 12.33
C MET A 119 -4.06 -2.40 10.84
N ALA A 120 -5.08 -2.83 10.13
CA ALA A 120 -5.33 -2.46 8.75
C ALA A 120 -6.69 -1.78 8.60
N TYR A 121 -6.74 -0.82 7.71
CA TYR A 121 -7.95 -0.11 7.34
C TYR A 121 -8.19 -0.31 5.85
N SER A 122 -9.35 -0.87 5.51
CA SER A 122 -9.80 -1.07 4.14
C SER A 122 -10.99 -0.17 3.84
N ARG A 123 -11.00 0.43 2.67
CA ARG A 123 -12.12 1.24 2.20
C ARG A 123 -12.44 0.91 0.75
N VAL A 124 -13.67 0.50 0.51
CA VAL A 124 -14.23 0.29 -0.83
C VAL A 124 -15.20 1.42 -1.12
N SER A 125 -15.05 2.04 -2.27
CA SER A 125 -15.97 3.05 -2.79
C SER A 125 -16.44 2.59 -4.16
N THR A 126 -17.75 2.43 -4.32
CA THR A 126 -18.39 2.07 -5.58
C THR A 126 -19.13 3.27 -6.10
N PHE A 127 -18.91 3.59 -7.35
CA PHE A 127 -19.65 4.61 -8.09
C PHE A 127 -20.30 3.96 -9.29
N SER A 128 -21.59 4.19 -9.46
CA SER A 128 -22.39 3.73 -10.60
C SER A 128 -23.09 4.93 -11.21
N GLY A 129 -22.88 5.17 -12.49
CA GLY A 129 -23.42 6.35 -13.18
C GLY A 129 -23.98 6.03 -14.55
N ASP A 130 -25.21 6.51 -14.81
CA ASP A 130 -25.84 6.48 -16.11
C ASP A 130 -25.63 7.79 -16.86
N TYR A 131 -25.05 7.71 -18.04
CA TYR A 131 -24.79 8.84 -18.91
C TYR A 131 -25.62 8.81 -20.18
N LEU A 132 -26.14 9.96 -20.55
CA LEU A 132 -26.85 10.19 -21.82
C LEU A 132 -26.09 11.26 -22.64
N ARG A 133 -25.76 10.91 -23.87
CA ARG A 133 -25.18 11.86 -24.81
C ARG A 133 -26.30 12.69 -25.47
N VAL A 134 -26.27 13.98 -25.20
CA VAL A 134 -27.25 14.94 -25.74
C VAL A 134 -26.52 15.86 -26.70
N THR A 135 -27.10 16.03 -27.89
CA THR A 135 -26.65 17.01 -28.87
C THR A 135 -27.57 18.22 -28.84
N ASP A 136 -27.02 19.39 -28.49
CA ASP A 136 -27.77 20.66 -28.47
C ASP A 136 -28.11 21.12 -29.89
N ASN A 137 -29.14 21.98 -30.00
CA ASN A 137 -29.58 22.58 -31.27
C ASN A 137 -28.46 23.35 -32.03
N LYS A 138 -27.32 23.56 -31.41
CA LYS A 138 -26.11 24.18 -31.99
C LYS A 138 -25.07 23.15 -32.46
N GLY A 139 -25.40 21.86 -32.45
CA GLY A 139 -24.51 20.76 -32.86
C GLY A 139 -23.38 20.44 -31.87
N LYS A 140 -23.40 20.98 -30.65
CA LYS A 140 -22.47 20.63 -29.60
C LYS A 140 -23.00 19.41 -28.83
N THR A 141 -22.16 18.39 -28.72
CA THR A 141 -22.46 17.17 -27.97
C THR A 141 -21.87 17.28 -26.59
N HIS A 142 -22.65 16.98 -25.55
CA HIS A 142 -22.21 16.87 -24.17
C HIS A 142 -22.87 15.69 -23.51
N ASP A 143 -22.16 15.15 -22.52
CA ASP A 143 -22.60 13.99 -21.77
C ASP A 143 -23.31 14.47 -20.50
N VAL A 144 -24.51 14.00 -20.27
CA VAL A 144 -25.34 14.35 -19.12
C VAL A 144 -25.48 13.14 -18.20
N LEU A 145 -25.09 13.30 -16.94
CA LEU A 145 -25.33 12.30 -15.90
C LEU A 145 -26.83 12.29 -15.56
N THR A 146 -27.48 11.17 -15.84
CA THR A 146 -28.95 11.01 -15.63
C THR A 146 -29.29 10.33 -14.31
N GLY A 147 -28.34 9.60 -13.74
CA GLY A 147 -28.47 8.95 -12.43
C GLY A 147 -27.11 8.55 -11.90
N SER A 148 -26.90 8.67 -10.61
CA SER A 148 -25.68 8.19 -9.95
C SER A 148 -26.01 7.61 -8.57
N ASP A 149 -25.31 6.54 -8.22
CA ASP A 149 -25.29 5.95 -6.90
C ASP A 149 -23.83 5.88 -6.39
N ASP A 150 -23.61 6.30 -5.17
CA ASP A 150 -22.28 6.34 -4.54
C ASP A 150 -22.37 5.62 -3.19
N ASP A 151 -21.76 4.46 -3.09
CA ASP A 151 -21.73 3.65 -1.88
C ASP A 151 -20.29 3.53 -1.34
N ARG A 152 -20.16 3.60 -0.03
CA ARG A 152 -18.87 3.59 0.66
C ARG A 152 -18.91 2.66 1.86
N HIS A 153 -18.06 1.65 1.80
CA HIS A 153 -17.86 0.72 2.90
C HIS A 153 -16.43 0.80 3.42
N SER A 154 -16.27 0.78 4.74
CA SER A 154 -14.96 0.75 5.36
C SER A 154 -14.90 -0.27 6.48
N ASN A 155 -13.75 -0.91 6.64
CA ASN A 155 -13.51 -1.91 7.66
C ASN A 155 -12.11 -1.72 8.29
N THR A 156 -12.04 -1.87 9.61
CA THR A 156 -10.80 -1.88 10.36
C THR A 156 -10.61 -3.28 10.94
N SER A 157 -9.44 -3.86 10.71
CA SER A 157 -9.14 -5.23 11.11
C SER A 157 -7.74 -5.36 11.70
N LEU A 158 -7.49 -6.46 12.39
CA LEU A 158 -6.16 -6.86 12.79
C LEU A 158 -5.32 -7.16 11.55
N ALA A 159 -4.07 -6.67 11.56
CA ALA A 159 -3.04 -6.98 10.59
C ALA A 159 -1.90 -7.73 11.24
N TRP A 160 -1.28 -8.61 10.50
CA TRP A 160 -0.11 -9.38 10.92
C TRP A 160 0.85 -9.53 9.73
N GLY A 161 2.11 -9.74 10.03
CA GLY A 161 3.12 -9.92 8.99
C GLY A 161 4.33 -10.67 9.52
N ALA A 162 5.00 -11.32 8.60
CA ALA A 162 6.29 -11.94 8.82
C ALA A 162 7.22 -11.58 7.69
N SER A 163 8.50 -11.43 7.99
CA SER A 163 9.48 -11.01 6.99
C SER A 163 10.87 -11.54 7.29
N VAL A 164 11.65 -11.60 6.21
CA VAL A 164 13.09 -11.86 6.26
C VAL A 164 13.83 -10.74 5.58
N GLN A 165 14.96 -10.39 6.13
CA GLN A 165 15.86 -9.37 5.59
C GLN A 165 17.24 -9.96 5.38
N PHE A 166 17.79 -9.71 4.20
CA PHE A 166 19.15 -10.06 3.82
C PHE A 166 19.99 -8.80 3.68
N ASN A 167 21.19 -8.82 4.23
CA ASN A 167 22.16 -7.74 4.14
C ASN A 167 23.35 -8.21 3.29
N PRO A 168 23.33 -8.06 1.96
CA PRO A 168 24.44 -8.46 1.11
C PRO A 168 25.70 -7.59 1.32
N THR A 169 25.52 -6.40 1.87
CA THR A 169 26.60 -5.51 2.33
C THR A 169 26.24 -4.91 3.69
N GLU A 170 27.17 -4.24 4.33
CA GLU A 170 26.96 -3.59 5.63
C GLU A 170 25.84 -2.53 5.59
N SER A 171 25.66 -1.87 4.45
CA SER A 171 24.73 -0.74 4.30
C SER A 171 23.46 -1.07 3.52
N VAL A 172 23.39 -2.20 2.81
CA VAL A 172 22.25 -2.55 1.95
C VAL A 172 21.45 -3.68 2.58
N ALA A 173 20.14 -3.52 2.58
CA ALA A 173 19.18 -4.53 3.02
C ALA A 173 18.21 -4.88 1.90
N ILE A 174 17.93 -6.15 1.71
CA ILE A 174 16.86 -6.67 0.84
C ILE A 174 15.82 -7.31 1.75
N ASP A 175 14.59 -6.89 1.61
CA ASP A 175 13.47 -7.28 2.48
C ASP A 175 12.42 -8.02 1.67
N ILE A 176 12.00 -9.17 2.18
CA ILE A 176 10.89 -9.96 1.63
C ILE A 176 9.91 -10.21 2.77
N ALA A 177 8.69 -9.72 2.61
CA ALA A 177 7.65 -9.83 3.62
C ALA A 177 6.35 -10.41 3.06
N TYR A 178 5.59 -11.00 3.96
CA TYR A 178 4.20 -11.36 3.76
C TYR A 178 3.36 -10.69 4.83
N GLU A 179 2.30 -10.01 4.41
CA GLU A 179 1.35 -9.33 5.30
C GLU A 179 -0.05 -9.83 5.04
N GLY A 180 -0.85 -9.92 6.10
CA GLY A 180 -2.25 -10.30 6.03
C GLY A 180 -3.10 -9.47 6.97
N SER A 181 -4.35 -9.27 6.62
CA SER A 181 -5.33 -8.59 7.47
C SER A 181 -6.75 -9.06 7.23
N GLY A 182 -7.60 -8.89 8.25
CA GLY A 182 -9.02 -9.19 8.16
C GLY A 182 -9.38 -10.67 8.16
N SER A 183 -10.66 -10.93 7.91
CA SER A 183 -11.23 -12.27 7.81
C SER A 183 -12.48 -12.25 6.93
N GLY A 184 -12.82 -13.39 6.34
CA GLY A 184 -13.98 -13.51 5.47
C GLY A 184 -13.90 -12.65 4.23
N ASP A 185 -14.94 -11.84 3.99
CA ASP A 185 -15.07 -10.96 2.81
C ASP A 185 -14.12 -9.74 2.83
N TRP A 186 -13.45 -9.49 3.97
CA TRP A 186 -12.51 -8.39 4.17
C TRP A 186 -11.07 -8.85 4.37
N ARG A 187 -10.75 -10.03 3.90
CA ARG A 187 -9.39 -10.56 3.96
C ARG A 187 -8.53 -9.95 2.86
N THR A 188 -7.35 -9.49 3.25
CA THR A 188 -6.31 -8.98 2.33
C THR A 188 -5.01 -9.63 2.71
N ASP A 189 -4.33 -10.20 1.71
CA ASP A 189 -3.01 -10.83 1.85
C ASP A 189 -2.07 -10.30 0.78
N GLY A 190 -0.81 -10.07 1.11
CA GLY A 190 0.14 -9.51 0.16
C GLY A 190 1.59 -9.89 0.40
N PHE A 191 2.35 -9.82 -0.67
CA PHE A 191 3.79 -9.93 -0.67
C PHE A 191 4.44 -8.58 -0.87
N ILE A 192 5.55 -8.37 -0.18
CA ILE A 192 6.37 -7.17 -0.28
C ILE A 192 7.79 -7.58 -0.61
N VAL A 193 8.36 -6.88 -1.59
CA VAL A 193 9.78 -6.93 -1.88
C VAL A 193 10.33 -5.52 -1.79
N GLY A 194 11.35 -5.32 -0.99
CA GLY A 194 11.90 -4.01 -0.70
C GLY A 194 13.42 -3.99 -0.65
N VAL A 195 13.94 -2.77 -0.72
CA VAL A 195 15.36 -2.48 -0.54
C VAL A 195 15.50 -1.42 0.54
N GLY A 196 16.47 -1.58 1.39
CA GLY A 196 16.74 -0.69 2.51
C GLY A 196 18.19 -0.27 2.61
N TYR A 197 18.37 0.76 3.39
CA TYR A 197 19.67 1.28 3.77
C TYR A 197 19.82 1.22 5.29
N LYS A 198 20.96 0.68 5.74
CA LYS A 198 21.36 0.57 7.14
C LYS A 198 22.36 1.68 7.44
N PHE A 199 22.14 2.42 8.51
CA PHE A 199 22.96 3.52 8.97
C PHE A 199 23.14 3.53 10.48
#